data_c641f7c7eb91906d0bb3c8f6cffc8761
#
_entry.id   c641f7c7eb91906d0bb3c8f6cffc8761
#
_cell.length_a   1.000
_cell.length_b   1.000
_cell.length_c   1.000
_cell.angle_alpha   90.00
_cell.angle_beta   90.00
_cell.angle_gamma   90.00
#
_symmetry.space_group_name_H-M   'P 1'
#
loop_
_entity.id
_entity.type
_entity.pdbx_description
1 polymer ?
#
loop_
_entity_poly.entity_id
_entity_poly.type
_entity_poly.pdbx_seq_one_letter_code
_entity_poly.pdbx_strand_id
1 'polypeptide(L)'
;MGSGLKLIALDDEDLAVVSVHLQDAVVTVGDMTFKPADRRFVMLASRFDWEAAVQKELLAEGAGAGSAPLDLGPSGKAPSGCVRRRAGIRFEHVLAARVRGIDLKRKRDVLNLLLVTFEPTNSPSGTVTFTFSGGGQLQLTVDCLEAGVEDLGPAWDARGTPCHDA
;
A
#
# COMPACT_ATOMS: atom_id res chain seq x y z
N MET A 1 -17.27 5.72 -13.81
CA MET A 1 -16.32 4.62 -13.87
C MET A 1 -14.98 5.08 -13.36
N GLY A 2 -14.75 4.89 -12.10
CA GLY A 2 -13.43 5.16 -11.57
C GLY A 2 -12.47 4.08 -12.04
N SER A 3 -11.53 4.45 -12.89
CA SER A 3 -10.43 3.55 -13.21
C SER A 3 -9.63 3.32 -11.94
N GLY A 4 -9.54 2.08 -11.49
CA GLY A 4 -8.68 1.71 -10.38
C GLY A 4 -7.23 1.97 -10.74
N LEU A 5 -6.40 2.07 -9.72
CA LEU A 5 -4.95 2.21 -9.87
C LEU A 5 -4.38 0.95 -10.53
N LYS A 6 -3.47 1.16 -11.46
CA LYS A 6 -2.67 0.08 -12.04
C LYS A 6 -1.27 0.61 -12.29
N LEU A 7 -0.31 0.12 -11.52
CA LEU A 7 1.08 0.55 -11.60
C LEU A 7 1.99 -0.65 -11.82
N ILE A 8 3.05 -0.43 -12.60
CA ILE A 8 4.12 -1.40 -12.81
C ILE A 8 5.42 -0.71 -12.42
N ALA A 9 6.23 -1.38 -11.61
CA ALA A 9 7.52 -0.87 -11.17
C ALA A 9 8.63 -1.79 -11.68
N LEU A 10 9.57 -1.21 -12.41
CA LEU A 10 10.73 -1.92 -12.96
C LEU A 10 12.04 -1.38 -12.41
N ASP A 11 12.02 -0.29 -11.69
CA ASP A 11 13.18 0.32 -11.05
C ASP A 11 12.81 0.93 -9.70
N ASP A 12 13.79 1.47 -9.00
CA ASP A 12 13.60 2.06 -7.68
C ASP A 12 12.74 3.33 -7.71
N GLU A 13 12.82 4.10 -8.79
CA GLU A 13 11.98 5.30 -8.95
C GLU A 13 10.51 4.92 -9.08
N ASP A 14 10.21 3.92 -9.90
CA ASP A 14 8.85 3.39 -10.04
C ASP A 14 8.35 2.85 -8.72
N LEU A 15 9.19 2.13 -7.98
CA LEU A 15 8.81 1.57 -6.70
C LEU A 15 8.54 2.65 -5.66
N ALA A 16 9.25 3.76 -5.73
CA ALA A 16 8.98 4.91 -4.86
C ALA A 16 7.54 5.43 -5.06
N VAL A 17 7.07 5.48 -6.31
CA VAL A 17 5.69 5.85 -6.61
C VAL A 17 4.71 4.84 -6.02
N VAL A 18 4.99 3.56 -6.18
CA VAL A 18 4.17 2.49 -5.60
C VAL A 18 4.11 2.64 -4.07
N SER A 19 5.26 2.92 -3.45
CA SER A 19 5.35 3.08 -1.99
C SER A 19 4.45 4.21 -1.49
N VAL A 20 4.40 5.32 -2.22
CA VAL A 20 3.52 6.45 -1.86
C VAL A 20 2.06 6.03 -1.89
N HIS A 21 1.64 5.31 -2.92
CA HIS A 21 0.26 4.84 -3.04
C HIS A 21 -0.11 3.80 -1.99
N LEU A 22 0.86 3.07 -1.47
CA LEU A 22 0.66 2.02 -0.46
C LEU A 22 0.90 2.49 0.96
N GLN A 23 1.27 3.75 1.16
CA GLN A 23 1.46 4.29 2.50
C GLN A 23 0.16 4.17 3.30
N ASP A 24 0.28 3.67 4.52
CA ASP A 24 -0.84 3.41 5.42
C ASP A 24 -1.79 2.29 4.93
N ALA A 25 -1.39 1.54 3.92
CA ALA A 25 -2.16 0.37 3.50
C ALA A 25 -2.18 -0.68 4.62
N VAL A 26 -3.31 -1.35 4.74
CA VAL A 26 -3.52 -2.38 5.74
C VAL A 26 -3.39 -3.75 5.07
N VAL A 27 -2.52 -4.59 5.62
CA VAL A 27 -2.28 -5.93 5.12
C VAL A 27 -2.53 -6.92 6.25
N THR A 28 -3.30 -7.95 5.98
CA THR A 28 -3.47 -9.05 6.92
C THR A 28 -2.40 -10.10 6.66
N VAL A 29 -1.78 -10.63 7.71
CA VAL A 29 -0.66 -11.59 7.56
C VAL A 29 -1.05 -12.77 6.67
N GLY A 30 -2.26 -13.30 6.82
CA GLY A 30 -2.73 -14.42 6.02
C GLY A 30 -2.95 -14.12 4.54
N ASP A 31 -2.94 -12.84 4.16
CA ASP A 31 -3.12 -12.40 2.77
C ASP A 31 -1.79 -12.21 2.04
N MET A 32 -0.68 -12.59 2.66
CA MET A 32 0.64 -12.60 2.05
C MET A 32 1.03 -14.02 1.68
N THR A 33 1.49 -14.23 0.46
CA THR A 33 1.85 -15.56 -0.03
C THR A 33 3.11 -15.50 -0.88
N PHE A 34 4.09 -16.32 -0.55
CA PHE A 34 5.26 -16.54 -1.38
C PHE A 34 5.10 -17.88 -2.10
N LYS A 35 5.24 -17.87 -3.42
CA LYS A 35 5.17 -19.06 -4.26
C LYS A 35 6.56 -19.33 -4.87
N PRO A 36 7.39 -20.15 -4.21
CA PRO A 36 8.77 -20.37 -4.68
C PRO A 36 8.85 -20.99 -6.07
N ALA A 37 7.92 -21.89 -6.40
CA ALA A 37 7.92 -22.54 -7.71
C ALA A 37 7.70 -21.54 -8.84
N ASP A 38 6.90 -20.52 -8.61
CA ASP A 38 6.60 -19.46 -9.58
C ASP A 38 7.51 -18.26 -9.42
N ARG A 39 8.38 -18.25 -8.43
CA ARG A 39 9.22 -17.09 -8.05
C ARG A 39 8.41 -15.82 -7.91
N ARG A 40 7.26 -15.94 -7.26
CA ARG A 40 6.30 -14.85 -7.14
C ARG A 40 5.90 -14.65 -5.69
N PHE A 41 5.81 -13.39 -5.29
CA PHE A 41 5.23 -13.01 -4.03
C PHE A 41 3.97 -12.18 -4.30
N VAL A 42 2.88 -12.49 -3.63
CA VAL A 42 1.62 -11.75 -3.76
C VAL A 42 1.07 -11.38 -2.39
N MET A 43 0.43 -10.22 -2.31
CA MET A 43 -0.30 -9.82 -1.13
C MET A 43 -1.54 -9.02 -1.53
N LEU A 44 -2.55 -9.09 -0.67
CA LEU A 44 -3.71 -8.23 -0.78
C LEU A 44 -3.60 -7.15 0.29
N ALA A 45 -3.90 -5.92 -0.10
CA ALA A 45 -3.85 -4.79 0.81
C ALA A 45 -5.12 -3.94 0.67
N SER A 46 -5.50 -3.29 1.76
CA SER A 46 -6.51 -2.26 1.75
C SER A 46 -5.77 -0.93 1.79
N ARG A 47 -5.69 -0.27 0.64
CA ARG A 47 -5.00 1.01 0.54
C ARG A 47 -5.97 2.17 0.69
N PHE A 48 -5.48 3.27 1.24
CA PHE A 48 -6.23 4.52 1.28
C PHE A 48 -6.13 5.19 -0.10
N ASP A 49 -7.29 5.57 -0.65
CA ASP A 49 -7.33 6.26 -1.94
C ASP A 49 -7.22 7.77 -1.72
N TRP A 50 -5.99 8.25 -1.64
CA TRP A 50 -5.71 9.65 -1.41
C TRP A 50 -6.23 10.54 -2.54
N GLU A 51 -6.18 10.04 -3.77
CA GLU A 51 -6.64 10.80 -4.95
C GLU A 51 -8.13 11.04 -4.89
N ALA A 52 -8.92 10.00 -4.58
CA ALA A 52 -10.37 10.12 -4.46
C ALA A 52 -10.76 11.02 -3.29
N ALA A 53 -10.04 10.93 -2.18
CA ALA A 53 -10.29 11.77 -1.01
C ALA A 53 -10.06 13.26 -1.32
N VAL A 54 -8.94 13.56 -1.96
CA VAL A 54 -8.61 14.94 -2.37
C VAL A 54 -9.61 15.46 -3.37
N GLN A 55 -9.98 14.65 -4.37
CA GLN A 55 -10.94 15.04 -5.38
C GLN A 55 -12.32 15.31 -4.78
N LYS A 56 -12.76 14.47 -3.84
CA LYS A 56 -14.02 14.65 -3.15
C LYS A 56 -14.03 15.94 -2.35
N GLU A 57 -12.92 16.27 -1.72
CA GLU A 57 -12.77 17.49 -0.95
C GLU A 57 -12.78 18.73 -1.84
N LEU A 58 -12.06 18.68 -2.97
CA LEU A 58 -12.06 19.77 -3.95
C LEU A 58 -13.45 20.00 -4.54
N LEU A 59 -14.22 18.95 -4.81
CA LEU A 59 -15.58 19.06 -5.30
C LEU A 59 -16.51 19.67 -4.24
N ALA A 60 -16.32 19.31 -2.97
CA ALA A 60 -17.08 19.87 -1.88
C ALA A 60 -16.78 21.35 -1.67
N GLU A 61 -15.53 21.76 -1.84
CA GLU A 61 -15.12 23.17 -1.76
C GLU A 61 -15.66 23.98 -2.94
N GLY A 62 -15.68 23.38 -4.13
CA GLY A 62 -16.23 24.04 -5.32
C GLY A 62 -17.72 24.27 -5.27
N ALA A 63 -18.44 23.53 -4.44
CA ALA A 63 -19.88 23.65 -4.31
C ALA A 63 -20.32 24.65 -3.22
N GLY A 64 -19.40 25.10 -2.39
CA GLY A 64 -19.69 26.03 -1.30
C GLY A 64 -18.88 27.31 -1.44
N ALA A 65 -19.57 28.44 -1.50
CA ALA A 65 -18.94 29.74 -1.54
C ALA A 65 -18.27 30.14 -0.21
N GLY A 66 -18.00 29.21 0.63
CA GLY A 66 -17.33 29.44 1.91
C GLY A 66 -15.93 28.90 1.87
N SER A 67 -14.96 29.77 1.72
CA SER A 67 -13.58 29.44 1.93
C SER A 67 -13.33 29.17 3.42
N ALA A 68 -13.79 28.05 3.89
CA ALA A 68 -13.27 27.55 5.15
C ALA A 68 -11.84 27.09 4.89
N PRO A 69 -10.84 27.63 5.59
CA PRO A 69 -9.49 27.13 5.42
C PRO A 69 -9.48 25.65 5.77
N LEU A 70 -8.79 24.87 4.95
CA LEU A 70 -8.48 23.49 5.28
C LEU A 70 -7.87 23.50 6.67
N ASP A 71 -8.65 23.15 7.65
CA ASP A 71 -8.13 22.95 8.99
C ASP A 71 -7.37 21.63 9.00
N LEU A 72 -6.14 21.71 8.54
CA LEU A 72 -5.16 20.67 8.77
C LEU A 72 -4.75 20.79 10.22
N GLY A 73 -5.71 20.60 11.11
CA GLY A 73 -5.43 20.60 12.53
C GLY A 73 -4.30 19.66 12.87
N PRO A 74 -3.59 19.90 13.96
CA PRO A 74 -2.41 19.14 14.34
C PRO A 74 -2.68 17.65 14.58
N SER A 75 -3.90 17.22 14.43
CA SER A 75 -4.28 15.82 14.66
C SER A 75 -4.14 14.92 13.44
N GLY A 76 -3.70 15.46 12.31
CA GLY A 76 -3.53 14.64 11.10
C GLY A 76 -4.76 13.81 10.73
N LYS A 77 -5.93 14.28 11.05
CA LYS A 77 -7.15 13.56 10.73
C LYS A 77 -7.31 13.52 9.23
N ALA A 78 -7.41 12.32 8.68
CA ALA A 78 -7.80 12.14 7.31
C ALA A 78 -9.12 12.85 7.07
N PRO A 79 -9.31 13.46 5.89
CA PRO A 79 -10.57 14.14 5.59
C PRO A 79 -11.75 13.21 5.75
N SER A 80 -12.85 13.75 6.23
CA SER A 80 -14.09 12.99 6.41
C SER A 80 -14.49 12.34 5.08
N GLY A 81 -14.64 11.04 5.07
CA GLY A 81 -14.97 10.30 3.86
C GLY A 81 -13.79 9.53 3.30
N CYS A 82 -13.11 8.78 4.14
CA CYS A 82 -12.05 7.89 3.71
C CYS A 82 -12.53 6.91 2.67
N VAL A 83 -11.93 6.98 1.50
CA VAL A 83 -12.15 6.01 0.45
C VAL A 83 -11.01 5.00 0.51
N ARG A 84 -11.34 3.72 0.63
CA ARG A 84 -10.37 2.65 0.60
C ARG A 84 -10.61 1.77 -0.62
N ARG A 85 -9.52 1.21 -1.12
CA ARG A 85 -9.56 0.27 -2.24
C ARG A 85 -8.76 -0.97 -1.88
N ARG A 86 -9.29 -2.12 -2.26
CA ARG A 86 -8.52 -3.35 -2.18
C ARG A 86 -7.56 -3.40 -3.36
N ALA A 87 -6.30 -3.66 -3.10
CA ALA A 87 -5.25 -3.75 -4.11
C ALA A 87 -4.55 -5.09 -4.03
N GLY A 88 -4.24 -5.65 -5.20
CA GLY A 88 -3.34 -6.78 -5.32
C GLY A 88 -1.95 -6.29 -5.62
N ILE A 89 -0.96 -6.80 -4.90
CA ILE A 89 0.44 -6.45 -5.06
C ILE A 89 1.19 -7.72 -5.45
N ARG A 90 1.96 -7.64 -6.52
CA ARG A 90 2.69 -8.77 -7.07
C ARG A 90 4.14 -8.40 -7.29
N PHE A 91 5.04 -9.27 -6.85
CA PHE A 91 6.46 -9.19 -7.18
C PHE A 91 6.87 -10.45 -7.91
N GLU A 92 7.50 -10.28 -9.06
CA GLU A 92 8.04 -11.37 -9.85
C GLU A 92 9.54 -11.55 -9.56
N HIS A 93 10.11 -12.66 -10.03
CA HIS A 93 11.55 -12.96 -9.91
C HIS A 93 12.02 -12.99 -8.45
N VAL A 94 11.16 -13.42 -7.54
CA VAL A 94 11.48 -13.50 -6.11
C VAL A 94 12.14 -14.83 -5.81
N LEU A 95 13.38 -14.75 -5.32
CA LEU A 95 14.17 -15.93 -4.98
C LEU A 95 13.96 -16.38 -3.54
N ALA A 96 13.71 -15.44 -2.65
CA ALA A 96 13.53 -15.71 -1.23
C ALA A 96 12.68 -14.61 -0.58
N ALA A 97 11.96 -14.98 0.46
CA ALA A 97 11.19 -14.06 1.28
C ALA A 97 11.54 -14.30 2.74
N ARG A 98 11.81 -13.22 3.48
CA ARG A 98 12.15 -13.27 4.90
C ARG A 98 11.31 -12.26 5.66
N VAL A 99 10.91 -12.63 6.87
CA VAL A 99 10.17 -11.73 7.76
C VAL A 99 10.97 -11.52 9.04
N ARG A 100 10.83 -10.32 9.62
CA ARG A 100 11.40 -9.97 10.91
C ARG A 100 10.32 -9.25 11.70
N GLY A 101 10.12 -9.67 12.94
CA GLY A 101 9.13 -9.03 13.80
C GLY A 101 7.69 -9.27 13.40
N ILE A 102 7.43 -10.28 12.58
CA ILE A 102 6.09 -10.68 12.15
C ILE A 102 5.91 -12.15 12.45
N ASP A 103 4.83 -12.48 13.16
CA ASP A 103 4.49 -13.88 13.44
C ASP A 103 3.57 -14.41 12.35
N LEU A 104 4.13 -15.19 11.43
CA LEU A 104 3.38 -15.76 10.30
C LEU A 104 2.30 -16.76 10.71
N LYS A 105 2.35 -17.24 11.94
CA LYS A 105 1.32 -18.14 12.46
C LYS A 105 0.04 -17.40 12.82
N ARG A 106 0.16 -16.11 13.11
CA ARG A 106 -0.98 -15.25 13.43
C ARG A 106 -1.56 -14.67 12.17
N LYS A 107 -2.26 -15.48 11.41
CA LYS A 107 -2.77 -15.11 10.09
C LYS A 107 -3.80 -13.97 10.11
N ARG A 108 -4.42 -13.72 11.25
CA ARG A 108 -5.41 -12.64 11.40
C ARG A 108 -4.80 -11.32 11.85
N ASP A 109 -3.51 -11.31 12.18
CA ASP A 109 -2.83 -10.08 12.56
C ASP A 109 -2.81 -9.11 11.38
N VAL A 110 -2.96 -7.84 11.70
CA VAL A 110 -3.05 -6.76 10.73
C VAL A 110 -1.79 -5.93 10.81
N LEU A 111 -1.22 -5.64 9.65
CA LEU A 111 0.00 -4.84 9.52
C LEU A 111 -0.32 -3.55 8.79
N ASN A 112 0.27 -2.44 9.25
CA ASN A 112 0.18 -1.17 8.54
C ASN A 112 1.48 -0.93 7.80
N LEU A 113 1.39 -0.79 6.48
CA LEU A 113 2.55 -0.58 5.64
C LEU A 113 2.98 0.88 5.67
N LEU A 114 4.24 1.12 5.99
CA LEU A 114 4.81 2.46 6.03
C LEU A 114 5.62 2.78 4.77
N LEU A 115 6.39 1.82 4.30
CA LEU A 115 7.37 2.08 3.25
C LEU A 115 7.72 0.80 2.51
N VAL A 116 7.93 0.93 1.19
CA VAL A 116 8.50 -0.12 0.35
C VAL A 116 9.72 0.46 -0.34
N THR A 117 10.87 -0.21 -0.19
CA THR A 117 12.13 0.26 -0.78
C THR A 117 12.82 -0.85 -1.55
N PHE A 118 13.68 -0.46 -2.49
CA PHE A 118 14.52 -1.39 -3.26
C PHE A 118 15.97 -0.99 -3.11
N GLU A 119 16.80 -1.94 -2.70
CA GLU A 119 18.25 -1.76 -2.62
C GLU A 119 18.93 -2.69 -3.61
N PRO A 120 19.58 -2.16 -4.65
CA PRO A 120 20.36 -2.99 -5.56
C PRO A 120 21.52 -3.65 -4.81
N THR A 121 21.72 -4.95 -5.06
CA THR A 121 22.87 -5.66 -4.49
C THR A 121 23.92 -5.92 -5.56
N ASN A 122 23.53 -6.61 -6.62
CA ASN A 122 24.38 -6.89 -7.78
C ASN A 122 23.48 -6.72 -9.01
N SER A 123 23.40 -5.48 -9.50
CA SER A 123 22.43 -5.09 -10.55
C SER A 123 22.36 -6.11 -11.68
N PRO A 124 21.15 -6.56 -12.09
CA PRO A 124 19.82 -6.05 -11.75
C PRO A 124 19.20 -6.63 -10.47
N SER A 125 19.93 -7.47 -9.75
CA SER A 125 19.45 -8.09 -8.50
C SER A 125 19.38 -7.09 -7.36
N GLY A 126 18.52 -7.36 -6.38
CA GLY A 126 18.40 -6.50 -5.21
C GLY A 126 17.46 -7.06 -4.15
N THR A 127 17.20 -6.23 -3.17
CA THR A 127 16.32 -6.56 -2.05
C THR A 127 15.19 -5.54 -1.95
N VAL A 128 13.96 -6.04 -1.94
CA VAL A 128 12.77 -5.22 -1.68
C VAL A 128 12.45 -5.35 -0.20
N THR A 129 12.29 -4.23 0.48
CA THR A 129 11.95 -4.21 1.91
C THR A 129 10.62 -3.53 2.13
N PHE A 130 9.70 -4.23 2.77
CA PHE A 130 8.45 -3.68 3.28
C PHE A 130 8.64 -3.39 4.75
N THR A 131 8.45 -2.15 5.15
CA THR A 131 8.54 -1.72 6.54
C THR A 131 7.13 -1.46 7.06
N PHE A 132 6.78 -2.13 8.15
CA PHE A 132 5.47 -2.00 8.77
C PHE A 132 5.58 -1.25 10.10
N SER A 133 4.50 -0.63 10.52
CA SER A 133 4.43 -0.02 11.84
C SER A 133 4.66 -1.09 12.92
N GLY A 134 5.26 -0.71 14.03
CA GLY A 134 5.57 -1.67 15.10
C GLY A 134 6.87 -2.42 14.92
N GLY A 135 7.64 -2.14 13.87
CA GLY A 135 8.97 -2.71 13.66
C GLY A 135 9.03 -3.96 12.79
N GLY A 136 7.88 -4.45 12.30
CA GLY A 136 7.87 -5.59 11.40
C GLY A 136 8.45 -5.27 10.03
N GLN A 137 9.16 -6.21 9.43
CA GLN A 137 9.73 -6.08 8.10
C GLN A 137 9.55 -7.36 7.30
N LEU A 138 9.33 -7.19 6.00
CA LEU A 138 9.37 -8.27 5.02
C LEU A 138 10.42 -7.92 3.98
N GLN A 139 11.32 -8.85 3.70
CA GLN A 139 12.36 -8.67 2.69
C GLN A 139 12.23 -9.71 1.60
N LEU A 140 12.22 -9.25 0.36
CA LEU A 140 12.21 -10.11 -0.81
C LEU A 140 13.55 -9.97 -1.53
N THR A 141 14.22 -11.10 -1.77
CA THR A 141 15.40 -11.13 -2.62
C THR A 141 14.92 -11.37 -4.05
N VAL A 142 15.27 -10.48 -4.96
CA VAL A 142 14.82 -10.58 -6.36
C VAL A 142 15.99 -10.60 -7.32
N ASP A 143 15.86 -11.35 -8.42
CA ASP A 143 16.83 -11.34 -9.53
C ASP A 143 16.81 -10.00 -10.25
N CYS A 144 15.64 -9.43 -10.39
CA CYS A 144 15.43 -8.10 -10.93
C CYS A 144 14.12 -7.58 -10.37
N LEU A 145 13.93 -6.26 -10.38
CA LEU A 145 12.72 -5.66 -9.89
C LEU A 145 11.62 -5.68 -10.96
N GLU A 146 10.55 -6.38 -10.67
CA GLU A 146 9.32 -6.33 -11.45
C GLU A 146 8.16 -6.47 -10.48
N ALA A 147 7.42 -5.41 -10.33
CA ALA A 147 6.29 -5.37 -9.40
C ALA A 147 5.05 -4.80 -10.09
N GLY A 148 3.89 -5.24 -9.65
CA GLY A 148 2.62 -4.71 -10.12
C GLY A 148 1.70 -4.45 -8.94
N VAL A 149 0.97 -3.35 -9.02
CA VAL A 149 -0.10 -3.02 -8.07
C VAL A 149 -1.34 -2.72 -8.88
N GLU A 150 -2.44 -3.38 -8.54
CA GLU A 150 -3.70 -3.20 -9.26
C GLU A 150 -4.84 -3.18 -8.25
N ASP A 151 -5.70 -2.17 -8.38
CA ASP A 151 -6.91 -2.11 -7.58
C ASP A 151 -7.87 -3.22 -8.00
N LEU A 152 -8.43 -3.91 -7.02
CA LEU A 152 -9.34 -5.03 -7.22
C LEU A 152 -10.74 -4.60 -6.80
N GLY A 153 -11.62 -4.41 -7.76
CA GLY A 153 -12.99 -4.04 -7.50
C GLY A 153 -13.19 -2.54 -7.24
N PRO A 154 -14.42 -2.14 -6.96
CA PRO A 154 -14.75 -0.73 -6.77
C PRO A 154 -14.24 -0.19 -5.43
N ALA A 155 -14.05 1.12 -5.37
CA ALA A 155 -13.78 1.82 -4.12
C ALA A 155 -15.00 1.73 -3.20
N TRP A 156 -14.76 1.68 -1.91
CA TRP A 156 -15.83 1.69 -0.93
C TRP A 156 -15.55 2.73 0.16
N ASP A 157 -16.63 3.26 0.73
CA ASP A 157 -16.53 4.09 1.91
C ASP A 157 -16.20 3.21 3.11
N ALA A 158 -15.23 3.61 3.90
CA ALA A 158 -14.86 2.89 5.10
C ALA A 158 -15.85 3.15 6.24
N ARG A 159 -17.11 2.85 5.99
CA ARG A 159 -18.14 2.96 7.01
C ARG A 159 -17.98 1.83 8.01
N GLY A 160 -17.88 2.14 9.26
CA GLY A 160 -17.67 1.14 10.29
C GLY A 160 -16.24 0.89 10.66
N THR A 161 -15.30 1.31 9.80
CA THR A 161 -13.90 1.40 10.18
C THR A 161 -13.54 2.87 10.09
N PRO A 162 -13.46 3.56 11.22
CA PRO A 162 -13.14 4.99 11.18
C PRO A 162 -11.79 5.21 10.51
N CYS A 163 -11.74 6.14 9.62
CA CYS A 163 -10.52 6.53 8.95
C CYS A 163 -9.42 6.99 9.90
N HIS A 164 -9.83 7.31 11.08
CA HIS A 164 -8.94 7.88 12.07
C HIS A 164 -8.77 6.93 13.24
N ASP A 165 -9.04 5.71 12.99
CA ASP A 165 -8.86 4.73 14.01
C ASP A 165 -7.39 4.56 14.27
N ALA A 166 -6.95 5.53 14.95
CA ALA A 166 -5.65 5.44 15.55
C ALA A 166 -5.83 4.77 16.88
#